data_4b95761b9483c7956f5757331f69b12e
#
_entry.id   4b95761b9483c7956f5757331f69b12e
#
_cell.length_a   1.000
_cell.length_b   1.000
_cell.length_c   1.000
_cell.angle_alpha   90.00
_cell.angle_beta   90.00
_cell.angle_gamma   90.00
#
_symmetry.space_group_name_H-M   'P 1'
#
loop_
_entity.id
_entity.type
_entity.pdbx_description
1 polymer ?
#
loop_
_entity_poly.entity_id
_entity_poly.type
_entity_poly.pdbx_seq_one_letter_code
_entity_poly.pdbx_strand_id
1 'polypeptide(L)'
;MTEDQITRKIAVIFVTDVVNFSTLMERNENSTLRSLRACRDILDQLFKKYDARIFNTAGDSVLAEFQSAVTAVVCATEFQKMISKRNLSVSEDLQMQFRIGLNVGDVIVEGTNLYGEGVNNAARLEVLSQPGGVSLSKAIYDFVNKKVEFKFTDLGTQKIKNTVLHAYDVIIEGLEQRALGSLIDSSETTESKPPTIAVMPFKNMTYDEEQEYFVDGVTEDIIANLSSWKSFPVIARNSTFSFKGQEIKSSELGQRLGADYIVEGSIRKGGNKIRISASLVDSKDDQQVWSKRWDRSLDDIFEVQDEVSQEVATLIFPALKGKEHERIRTKSPSSLSAWDNYLKALAIYNQTWAGDDPDEVANKEFFELCDNAIAMDPDLCDAYVLKARRIYGNLFISIHQHKRKENELLFHDLSFKAYSIDPNNPEAVAMYSRSFNLKKDYPQRLKYARQALDLNPSHDGSNNDYGWALCNEKRFEEAEYYLLKAMDMNPIGRRSYEGLMPFLYMAMADSNKSLEWCNILYDRGSHSRYNGWRAAIYVHLGDFERAKIFLTKFREERPEVKTIEDYKKVAPSICKDYLIDGLSQIWKD
;
A
#
# COMPACT_ATOMS: atom_id res chain seq x y z
N MET A 1 7.49 -20.66 -33.06
CA MET A 1 8.08 -20.16 -31.82
C MET A 1 7.93 -21.26 -30.80
N THR A 2 9.04 -21.89 -30.44
CA THR A 2 9.10 -23.02 -29.49
C THR A 2 8.70 -22.46 -28.10
N GLU A 3 7.66 -23.04 -27.47
CA GLU A 3 7.36 -22.83 -26.07
C GLU A 3 8.61 -23.13 -25.25
N ASP A 4 9.14 -22.14 -24.53
CA ASP A 4 10.21 -22.34 -23.56
C ASP A 4 9.68 -23.24 -22.45
N GLN A 5 10.08 -24.52 -22.47
CA GLN A 5 9.76 -25.48 -21.42
C GLN A 5 10.41 -24.99 -20.12
N ILE A 6 9.59 -24.53 -19.19
CA ILE A 6 10.02 -24.16 -17.82
C ILE A 6 10.57 -25.44 -17.16
N THR A 7 11.88 -25.48 -16.95
CA THR A 7 12.53 -26.63 -16.28
C THR A 7 12.40 -26.44 -14.75
N ARG A 8 11.90 -27.46 -14.06
CA ARG A 8 11.78 -27.49 -12.60
C ARG A 8 12.59 -28.61 -11.99
N LYS A 9 13.06 -28.40 -10.76
CA LYS A 9 13.73 -29.41 -9.96
C LYS A 9 13.53 -29.19 -8.46
N ILE A 10 13.73 -30.22 -7.66
CA ILE A 10 13.86 -30.07 -6.21
C ILE A 10 15.31 -29.71 -5.89
N ALA A 11 15.53 -28.66 -5.10
CA ALA A 11 16.85 -28.22 -4.69
C ALA A 11 16.90 -27.87 -3.20
N VAL A 12 18.06 -28.06 -2.58
CA VAL A 12 18.37 -27.55 -1.26
C VAL A 12 18.98 -26.17 -1.42
N ILE A 13 18.30 -25.17 -0.89
CA ILE A 13 18.65 -23.75 -1.03
C ILE A 13 19.24 -23.23 0.29
N PHE A 14 20.38 -22.60 0.15
CA PHE A 14 21.10 -21.87 1.20
C PHE A 14 21.07 -20.39 0.88
N VAL A 15 20.59 -19.57 1.83
CA VAL A 15 20.61 -18.10 1.74
C VAL A 15 21.33 -17.56 2.96
N THR A 16 22.23 -16.62 2.76
CA THR A 16 22.89 -15.89 3.85
C THR A 16 22.99 -14.41 3.55
N ASP A 17 22.92 -13.61 4.59
CA ASP A 17 22.97 -12.15 4.55
C ASP A 17 23.74 -11.60 5.76
N VAL A 18 24.31 -10.39 5.64
CA VAL A 18 25.06 -9.71 6.73
C VAL A 18 24.08 -8.89 7.58
N VAL A 19 24.16 -9.05 8.87
CA VAL A 19 23.35 -8.26 9.82
C VAL A 19 23.77 -6.79 9.79
N ASN A 20 22.81 -5.89 9.57
CA ASN A 20 23.01 -4.44 9.56
C ASN A 20 24.08 -3.95 8.55
N PHE A 21 24.21 -4.61 7.41
CA PHE A 21 25.23 -4.28 6.41
C PHE A 21 25.20 -2.82 5.96
N SER A 22 24.03 -2.24 5.70
CA SER A 22 23.89 -0.84 5.30
C SER A 22 24.48 0.11 6.35
N THR A 23 24.21 -0.12 7.63
CA THR A 23 24.76 0.68 8.74
C THR A 23 26.28 0.56 8.85
N LEU A 24 26.82 -0.64 8.59
CA LEU A 24 28.27 -0.84 8.55
C LEU A 24 28.91 -0.09 7.38
N MET A 25 28.28 -0.09 6.22
CA MET A 25 28.71 0.65 5.03
C MET A 25 28.70 2.17 5.26
N GLU A 26 27.66 2.70 5.90
CA GLU A 26 27.55 4.11 6.24
C GLU A 26 28.66 4.57 7.21
N ARG A 27 29.05 3.72 8.16
CA ARG A 27 30.13 4.03 9.13
C ARG A 27 31.50 4.04 8.48
N ASN A 28 31.85 3.06 7.67
CA ASN A 28 33.13 2.99 6.97
C ASN A 28 33.08 1.99 5.79
N GLU A 29 32.79 2.50 4.59
CA GLU A 29 32.64 1.71 3.38
C GLU A 29 33.86 0.83 3.08
N ASN A 30 35.05 1.39 3.11
CA ASN A 30 36.29 0.68 2.76
C ASN A 30 36.62 -0.49 3.73
N SER A 31 36.42 -0.28 5.03
CA SER A 31 36.68 -1.33 6.03
C SER A 31 35.61 -2.41 5.96
N THR A 32 34.34 -2.03 5.76
CA THR A 32 33.21 -2.96 5.62
C THR A 32 33.38 -3.85 4.39
N LEU A 33 33.73 -3.30 3.23
CA LEU A 33 33.99 -4.07 2.02
C LEU A 33 35.17 -5.03 2.16
N ARG A 34 36.27 -4.62 2.85
CA ARG A 34 37.38 -5.53 3.13
C ARG A 34 36.97 -6.68 4.03
N SER A 35 36.19 -6.38 5.08
CA SER A 35 35.67 -7.38 6.01
C SER A 35 34.71 -8.34 5.33
N LEU A 36 33.81 -7.84 4.47
CA LEU A 36 32.90 -8.65 3.68
C LEU A 36 33.67 -9.62 2.75
N ARG A 37 34.69 -9.12 2.04
CA ARG A 37 35.53 -9.96 1.16
C ARG A 37 36.20 -11.08 1.93
N ALA A 38 36.78 -10.78 3.09
CA ALA A 38 37.40 -11.79 3.93
C ALA A 38 36.39 -12.85 4.45
N CYS A 39 35.17 -12.45 4.76
CA CYS A 39 34.11 -13.38 5.13
C CYS A 39 33.63 -14.21 3.93
N ARG A 40 33.56 -13.62 2.74
CA ARG A 40 33.23 -14.34 1.50
C ARG A 40 34.29 -15.37 1.11
N ASP A 41 35.56 -15.06 1.27
CA ASP A 41 36.65 -16.02 1.03
C ASP A 41 36.48 -17.28 1.90
N ILE A 42 36.03 -17.12 3.16
CA ILE A 42 35.71 -18.25 4.05
C ILE A 42 34.53 -19.05 3.50
N LEU A 43 33.45 -18.36 3.08
CA LEU A 43 32.25 -18.99 2.54
C LEU A 43 32.54 -19.75 1.25
N ASP A 44 33.32 -19.15 0.34
CA ASP A 44 33.68 -19.75 -0.95
C ASP A 44 34.53 -21.01 -0.77
N GLN A 45 35.45 -21.02 0.20
CA GLN A 45 36.24 -22.22 0.55
C GLN A 45 35.33 -23.34 1.08
N LEU A 46 34.32 -23.01 1.91
CA LEU A 46 33.35 -23.97 2.40
C LEU A 46 32.43 -24.48 1.29
N PHE A 47 31.96 -23.62 0.39
CA PHE A 47 31.13 -24.01 -0.73
C PHE A 47 31.89 -24.96 -1.66
N LYS A 48 33.18 -24.70 -1.92
CA LYS A 48 34.04 -25.62 -2.67
C LYS A 48 34.23 -26.95 -1.92
N LYS A 49 34.39 -26.94 -0.62
CA LYS A 49 34.55 -28.17 0.21
C LYS A 49 33.30 -29.04 0.20
N TYR A 50 32.10 -28.42 0.19
CA TYR A 50 30.81 -29.09 0.30
C TYR A 50 30.07 -29.22 -1.05
N ASP A 51 30.74 -28.94 -2.18
CA ASP A 51 30.20 -29.01 -3.54
C ASP A 51 28.89 -28.19 -3.70
N ALA A 52 28.90 -26.96 -3.17
CA ALA A 52 27.81 -26.03 -3.32
C ALA A 52 27.98 -25.15 -4.56
N ARG A 53 26.89 -24.86 -5.23
CA ARG A 53 26.85 -23.98 -6.40
C ARG A 53 26.20 -22.66 -6.06
N ILE A 54 26.96 -21.56 -6.11
CA ILE A 54 26.38 -20.22 -6.04
C ILE A 54 25.58 -19.97 -7.32
N PHE A 55 24.31 -19.61 -7.20
CA PHE A 55 23.48 -19.29 -8.34
C PHE A 55 23.08 -17.79 -8.38
N ASN A 56 23.20 -17.08 -7.26
CA ASN A 56 22.94 -15.63 -7.23
C ASN A 56 23.71 -14.97 -6.08
N THR A 57 24.07 -13.69 -6.28
CA THR A 57 24.63 -12.80 -5.25
C THR A 57 24.00 -11.44 -5.40
N ALA A 58 23.50 -10.85 -4.31
CA ALA A 58 22.89 -9.53 -4.31
C ALA A 58 23.45 -8.72 -3.12
N GLY A 59 24.35 -7.76 -3.40
CA GLY A 59 24.99 -6.99 -2.34
C GLY A 59 25.85 -7.89 -1.42
N ASP A 60 25.46 -7.96 -0.16
CA ASP A 60 26.06 -8.82 0.87
C ASP A 60 25.45 -10.23 0.93
N SER A 61 24.26 -10.43 0.33
CA SER A 61 23.59 -11.73 0.27
C SER A 61 24.25 -12.70 -0.68
N VAL A 62 24.29 -13.99 -0.32
CA VAL A 62 24.71 -15.10 -1.18
C VAL A 62 23.64 -16.20 -1.18
N LEU A 63 23.26 -16.62 -2.38
CA LEU A 63 22.31 -17.71 -2.61
C LEU A 63 23.02 -18.89 -3.28
N ALA A 64 22.97 -20.05 -2.64
CA ALA A 64 23.63 -21.25 -3.14
C ALA A 64 22.70 -22.47 -3.12
N GLU A 65 23.00 -23.40 -4.01
CA GLU A 65 22.35 -24.70 -4.12
C GLU A 65 23.29 -25.80 -3.62
N PHE A 66 22.73 -26.74 -2.86
CA PHE A 66 23.41 -27.94 -2.38
C PHE A 66 22.71 -29.20 -2.90
N GLN A 67 23.50 -30.24 -3.13
CA GLN A 67 22.97 -31.56 -3.50
C GLN A 67 22.40 -32.34 -2.28
N SER A 68 22.76 -31.94 -1.06
CA SER A 68 22.37 -32.63 0.17
C SER A 68 22.02 -31.64 1.27
N ALA A 69 20.87 -31.88 1.93
CA ALA A 69 20.46 -31.14 3.11
C ALA A 69 21.47 -31.27 4.28
N VAL A 70 22.09 -32.45 4.42
CA VAL A 70 23.10 -32.70 5.46
C VAL A 70 24.33 -31.82 5.24
N THR A 71 24.86 -31.80 4.02
CA THR A 71 26.04 -30.98 3.71
C THR A 71 25.74 -29.47 3.80
N ALA A 72 24.52 -29.04 3.48
CA ALA A 72 24.09 -27.65 3.64
C ALA A 72 24.08 -27.20 5.10
N VAL A 73 23.51 -28.03 6.01
CA VAL A 73 23.47 -27.72 7.46
C VAL A 73 24.89 -27.74 8.06
N VAL A 74 25.72 -28.71 7.68
CA VAL A 74 27.12 -28.79 8.15
C VAL A 74 27.93 -27.56 7.67
N CYS A 75 27.78 -27.18 6.41
CA CYS A 75 28.42 -26.00 5.84
C CYS A 75 27.99 -24.72 6.58
N ALA A 76 26.70 -24.52 6.78
CA ALA A 76 26.14 -23.37 7.47
C ALA A 76 26.68 -23.23 8.92
N THR A 77 26.70 -24.32 9.65
CA THR A 77 27.20 -24.33 11.04
C THR A 77 28.71 -24.13 11.11
N GLU A 78 29.48 -24.71 10.19
CA GLU A 78 30.93 -24.49 10.10
C GLU A 78 31.25 -23.03 9.76
N PHE A 79 30.52 -22.44 8.82
CA PHE A 79 30.65 -21.04 8.46
C PHE A 79 30.41 -20.12 9.66
N GLN A 80 29.32 -20.28 10.40
CA GLN A 80 29.03 -19.47 11.59
C GLN A 80 30.13 -19.59 12.66
N LYS A 81 30.65 -20.81 12.89
CA LYS A 81 31.79 -21.02 13.81
C LYS A 81 33.06 -20.30 13.34
N MET A 82 33.37 -20.36 12.04
CA MET A 82 34.55 -19.70 11.48
C MET A 82 34.42 -18.17 11.54
N ILE A 83 33.23 -17.62 11.26
CA ILE A 83 32.97 -16.18 11.39
C ILE A 83 33.08 -15.73 12.85
N SER A 84 32.51 -16.46 13.79
CA SER A 84 32.64 -16.17 15.23
C SER A 84 34.12 -16.15 15.67
N LYS A 85 34.91 -17.17 15.25
CA LYS A 85 36.34 -17.21 15.54
C LYS A 85 37.11 -16.05 14.91
N ARG A 86 36.79 -15.67 13.65
CA ARG A 86 37.36 -14.51 12.99
C ARG A 86 37.04 -13.23 13.76
N ASN A 87 35.81 -13.05 14.21
CA ASN A 87 35.38 -11.86 14.93
C ASN A 87 36.15 -11.66 16.25
N LEU A 88 36.60 -12.74 16.91
CA LEU A 88 37.47 -12.63 18.08
C LEU A 88 38.89 -12.10 17.75
N SER A 89 39.30 -12.16 16.48
CA SER A 89 40.64 -11.77 16.05
C SER A 89 40.69 -10.41 15.34
N VAL A 90 39.57 -9.73 15.19
CA VAL A 90 39.50 -8.40 14.55
C VAL A 90 38.84 -7.39 15.50
N SER A 91 39.08 -6.09 15.23
CA SER A 91 38.46 -5.00 15.99
C SER A 91 36.93 -5.01 15.78
N GLU A 92 36.19 -4.45 16.74
CA GLU A 92 34.72 -4.47 16.78
C GLU A 92 34.08 -3.88 15.51
N ASP A 93 34.69 -2.82 14.95
CA ASP A 93 34.27 -2.18 13.69
C ASP A 93 34.46 -3.03 12.44
N LEU A 94 35.24 -4.13 12.53
CA LEU A 94 35.46 -5.10 11.44
C LEU A 94 34.72 -6.43 11.64
N GLN A 95 34.03 -6.59 12.76
CA GLN A 95 33.24 -7.79 13.02
C GLN A 95 31.99 -7.81 12.13
N MET A 96 31.63 -9.00 11.65
CA MET A 96 30.42 -9.24 10.87
C MET A 96 29.64 -10.41 11.44
N GLN A 97 28.33 -10.29 11.48
CA GLN A 97 27.43 -11.37 11.82
C GLN A 97 26.59 -11.72 10.60
N PHE A 98 26.32 -12.98 10.41
CA PHE A 98 25.52 -13.49 9.31
C PHE A 98 24.27 -14.18 9.82
N ARG A 99 23.21 -14.10 9.04
CA ARG A 99 22.01 -14.95 9.18
C ARG A 99 22.02 -15.97 8.08
N ILE A 100 21.55 -17.18 8.36
CA ILE A 100 21.46 -18.25 7.35
C ILE A 100 20.09 -18.91 7.41
N GLY A 101 19.46 -19.04 6.23
CA GLY A 101 18.21 -19.75 6.03
C GLY A 101 18.41 -20.95 5.09
N LEU A 102 17.87 -22.10 5.45
CA LEU A 102 17.96 -23.34 4.66
C LEU A 102 16.57 -23.90 4.38
N ASN A 103 16.29 -24.18 3.11
CA ASN A 103 15.06 -24.83 2.68
C ASN A 103 15.28 -25.86 1.59
N VAL A 104 14.41 -26.85 1.47
CA VAL A 104 14.32 -27.74 0.32
C VAL A 104 12.94 -27.59 -0.31
N GLY A 105 12.92 -27.41 -1.64
CA GLY A 105 11.66 -27.23 -2.35
C GLY A 105 11.81 -27.20 -3.84
N ASP A 106 10.67 -27.11 -4.53
CA ASP A 106 10.60 -26.98 -5.98
C ASP A 106 11.10 -25.60 -6.43
N VAL A 107 11.95 -25.59 -7.44
CA VAL A 107 12.54 -24.39 -8.02
C VAL A 107 12.47 -24.42 -9.54
N ILE A 108 12.33 -23.25 -10.13
CA ILE A 108 12.41 -23.00 -11.57
C ILE A 108 13.87 -22.72 -11.91
N VAL A 109 14.37 -23.39 -12.95
CA VAL A 109 15.74 -23.19 -13.48
C VAL A 109 15.65 -22.27 -14.69
N GLU A 110 16.36 -21.14 -14.64
CA GLU A 110 16.49 -20.22 -15.76
C GLU A 110 17.97 -19.84 -15.92
N GLY A 111 18.61 -20.42 -16.95
CA GLY A 111 20.05 -20.31 -17.15
C GLY A 111 20.82 -20.85 -15.94
N THR A 112 21.61 -20.02 -15.27
CA THR A 112 22.36 -20.39 -14.06
C THR A 112 21.59 -20.07 -12.76
N ASN A 113 20.48 -19.38 -12.84
CA ASN A 113 19.69 -18.93 -11.68
C ASN A 113 18.58 -19.91 -11.30
N LEU A 114 18.17 -19.83 -10.04
CA LEU A 114 17.03 -20.57 -9.49
C LEU A 114 16.01 -19.58 -8.93
N TYR A 115 14.72 -19.85 -9.20
CA TYR A 115 13.59 -19.03 -8.75
C TYR A 115 12.49 -19.90 -8.15
N GLY A 116 11.52 -19.27 -7.51
CA GLY A 116 10.30 -19.92 -7.04
C GLY A 116 10.20 -20.01 -5.53
N GLU A 117 9.17 -20.73 -5.07
CA GLU A 117 8.80 -20.79 -3.65
C GLU A 117 9.91 -21.42 -2.79
N GLY A 118 10.65 -22.39 -3.35
CA GLY A 118 11.79 -23.02 -2.67
C GLY A 118 12.86 -22.00 -2.26
N VAL A 119 13.20 -21.05 -3.16
CA VAL A 119 14.18 -19.97 -2.88
C VAL A 119 13.59 -18.94 -1.92
N ASN A 120 12.33 -18.54 -2.14
CA ASN A 120 11.66 -17.55 -1.29
C ASN A 120 11.56 -18.03 0.17
N ASN A 121 11.28 -19.31 0.40
CA ASN A 121 11.18 -19.88 1.74
C ASN A 121 12.54 -19.93 2.44
N ALA A 122 13.64 -20.20 1.72
CA ALA A 122 14.99 -20.11 2.28
C ALA A 122 15.35 -18.68 2.70
N ALA A 123 15.01 -17.67 1.88
CA ALA A 123 15.22 -16.28 2.22
C ALA A 123 14.37 -15.82 3.44
N ARG A 124 13.13 -16.33 3.56
CA ARG A 124 12.31 -16.06 4.76
C ARG A 124 12.90 -16.67 6.03
N LEU A 125 13.47 -17.87 5.95
CA LEU A 125 14.14 -18.52 7.06
C LEU A 125 15.45 -17.80 7.43
N GLU A 126 16.15 -17.22 6.45
CA GLU A 126 17.31 -16.35 6.71
C GLU A 126 16.88 -15.15 7.57
N VAL A 127 15.82 -14.43 7.18
CA VAL A 127 15.28 -13.30 7.97
C VAL A 127 14.83 -13.74 9.38
N LEU A 128 14.27 -14.94 9.54
CA LEU A 128 13.89 -15.50 10.84
C LEU A 128 15.10 -15.83 11.72
N SER A 129 16.24 -16.13 11.11
CA SER A 129 17.46 -16.53 11.81
C SER A 129 18.00 -15.39 12.69
N GLN A 130 18.43 -15.72 13.91
CA GLN A 130 19.13 -14.74 14.76
C GLN A 130 20.53 -14.42 14.19
N PRO A 131 21.12 -13.25 14.54
CA PRO A 131 22.50 -12.95 14.21
C PRO A 131 23.45 -14.07 14.66
N GLY A 132 24.28 -14.59 13.73
CA GLY A 132 25.15 -15.74 13.98
C GLY A 132 24.44 -17.10 13.96
N GLY A 133 23.14 -17.13 13.67
CA GLY A 133 22.31 -18.35 13.69
C GLY A 133 22.11 -19.01 12.33
N VAL A 134 21.45 -20.17 12.39
CA VAL A 134 21.00 -20.95 11.20
C VAL A 134 19.59 -21.43 11.47
N SER A 135 18.64 -20.97 10.64
CA SER A 135 17.25 -21.43 10.67
C SER A 135 16.95 -22.31 9.46
N LEU A 136 16.15 -23.34 9.65
CA LEU A 136 15.83 -24.31 8.61
C LEU A 136 14.35 -24.69 8.62
N SER A 137 13.85 -25.07 7.43
CA SER A 137 12.48 -25.57 7.30
C SER A 137 12.33 -26.96 7.92
N LYS A 138 11.06 -27.29 8.28
CA LYS A 138 10.71 -28.65 8.73
C LYS A 138 11.18 -29.72 7.74
N ALA A 139 11.10 -29.46 6.45
CA ALA A 139 11.55 -30.40 5.42
C ALA A 139 13.07 -30.67 5.52
N ILE A 140 13.90 -29.66 5.75
CA ILE A 140 15.34 -29.84 6.01
C ILE A 140 15.55 -30.61 7.32
N TYR A 141 14.85 -30.21 8.39
CA TYR A 141 14.93 -30.88 9.68
C TYR A 141 14.65 -32.38 9.59
N ASP A 142 13.59 -32.77 8.88
CA ASP A 142 13.20 -34.18 8.71
C ASP A 142 14.30 -34.99 7.96
N PHE A 143 15.06 -34.35 7.06
CA PHE A 143 16.19 -34.99 6.38
C PHE A 143 17.44 -35.16 7.24
N VAL A 144 17.67 -34.26 8.22
CA VAL A 144 18.96 -34.15 8.89
C VAL A 144 18.96 -34.60 10.36
N ASN A 145 17.83 -34.56 11.05
CA ASN A 145 17.73 -34.74 12.51
C ASN A 145 18.33 -36.03 13.05
N LYS A 146 18.42 -37.11 12.25
CA LYS A 146 19.01 -38.39 12.58
C LYS A 146 20.38 -38.63 11.95
N LYS A 147 20.92 -37.67 11.21
CA LYS A 147 22.13 -37.82 10.41
C LYS A 147 23.25 -36.86 10.84
N VAL A 148 22.92 -35.88 11.66
CA VAL A 148 23.88 -34.93 12.21
C VAL A 148 23.84 -34.94 13.73
N GLU A 149 24.96 -34.61 14.38
CA GLU A 149 25.07 -34.53 15.85
C GLU A 149 24.59 -33.17 16.42
N PHE A 150 23.97 -32.31 15.60
CA PHE A 150 23.46 -31.02 16.03
C PHE A 150 22.13 -31.19 16.80
N LYS A 151 21.94 -30.33 17.79
CA LYS A 151 20.65 -30.19 18.46
C LYS A 151 19.86 -29.09 17.73
N PHE A 152 18.54 -29.16 17.83
CA PHE A 152 17.63 -28.22 17.17
C PHE A 152 16.63 -27.68 18.18
N THR A 153 16.29 -26.41 18.03
CA THR A 153 15.17 -25.78 18.76
C THR A 153 13.99 -25.71 17.80
N ASP A 154 12.86 -26.30 18.16
CA ASP A 154 11.61 -26.17 17.40
C ASP A 154 11.02 -24.79 17.65
N LEU A 155 10.90 -24.00 16.58
CA LEU A 155 10.31 -22.67 16.62
C LEU A 155 8.78 -22.71 16.37
N GLY A 156 8.24 -23.90 16.08
CA GLY A 156 6.83 -24.06 15.73
C GLY A 156 6.50 -23.49 14.36
N THR A 157 5.22 -23.22 14.18
CA THR A 157 4.70 -22.64 12.92
C THR A 157 4.88 -21.14 12.93
N GLN A 158 5.72 -20.64 12.04
CA GLN A 158 6.03 -19.22 11.89
C GLN A 158 5.28 -18.66 10.69
N LYS A 159 4.59 -17.52 10.88
CA LYS A 159 3.99 -16.76 9.78
C LYS A 159 4.97 -15.67 9.36
N ILE A 160 5.62 -15.86 8.20
CA ILE A 160 6.61 -14.92 7.68
C ILE A 160 6.07 -14.37 6.35
N LYS A 161 5.70 -13.09 6.33
CA LYS A 161 4.97 -12.47 5.22
C LYS A 161 3.67 -13.25 4.92
N ASN A 162 3.46 -13.66 3.66
CA ASN A 162 2.26 -14.39 3.24
C ASN A 162 2.44 -15.92 3.26
N THR A 163 3.46 -16.44 3.95
CA THR A 163 3.75 -17.88 4.01
C THR A 163 3.79 -18.36 5.45
N VAL A 164 3.23 -19.53 5.67
CA VAL A 164 3.26 -20.24 6.94
C VAL A 164 4.27 -21.37 6.82
N LEU A 165 5.34 -21.33 7.62
CA LEU A 165 6.42 -22.30 7.62
C LEU A 165 6.65 -22.83 9.04
N HIS A 166 6.81 -24.14 9.19
CA HIS A 166 7.33 -24.70 10.42
C HIS A 166 8.87 -24.67 10.37
N ALA A 167 9.48 -24.01 11.34
CA ALA A 167 10.91 -23.70 11.36
C ALA A 167 11.63 -24.28 12.58
N TYR A 168 12.93 -24.48 12.42
CA TYR A 168 13.84 -24.94 13.48
C TYR A 168 15.12 -24.11 13.46
N ASP A 169 15.65 -23.76 14.62
CA ASP A 169 17.02 -23.22 14.75
C ASP A 169 18.02 -24.35 15.04
N VAL A 170 19.19 -24.27 14.45
CA VAL A 170 20.31 -25.15 14.76
C VAL A 170 21.04 -24.63 16.00
N ILE A 171 21.19 -25.46 17.05
CA ILE A 171 21.98 -25.13 18.23
C ILE A 171 23.45 -25.33 17.90
N ILE A 172 24.20 -24.20 17.87
CA ILE A 172 25.63 -24.19 17.58
C ILE A 172 26.38 -23.94 18.90
N GLU A 173 27.12 -24.96 19.38
CA GLU A 173 27.89 -24.85 20.62
C GLU A 173 28.90 -23.69 20.55
N GLY A 174 28.91 -22.85 21.58
CA GLY A 174 29.78 -21.69 21.69
C GLY A 174 29.26 -20.42 21.04
N LEU A 175 28.04 -20.42 20.47
CA LEU A 175 27.34 -19.25 19.97
C LEU A 175 26.08 -18.96 20.80
N GLU A 176 25.69 -17.69 20.84
CA GLU A 176 24.45 -17.28 21.53
C GLU A 176 23.24 -18.01 20.93
N GLN A 177 22.36 -18.48 21.79
CA GLN A 177 21.14 -19.18 21.41
C GLN A 177 19.94 -18.29 21.68
N ARG A 178 18.90 -18.45 20.88
CA ARG A 178 17.62 -17.77 21.10
C ARG A 178 17.04 -18.15 22.48
N ALA A 179 16.74 -17.19 23.32
CA ALA A 179 16.04 -17.43 24.58
C ALA A 179 14.60 -17.88 24.28
N LEU A 180 14.20 -19.05 24.78
CA LEU A 180 12.87 -19.63 24.57
C LEU A 180 11.69 -18.73 25.03
N GLY A 181 11.95 -17.72 25.87
CA GLY A 181 10.97 -16.71 26.30
C GLY A 181 10.72 -15.59 25.29
N SER A 182 11.57 -15.43 24.29
CA SER A 182 11.43 -14.35 23.28
C SER A 182 10.48 -14.70 22.12
N LEU A 183 9.92 -15.90 22.10
CA LEU A 183 8.97 -16.33 21.08
C LEU A 183 7.53 -15.84 21.32
N ILE A 184 7.23 -15.36 22.53
CA ILE A 184 5.87 -14.89 22.88
C ILE A 184 5.69 -13.39 22.59
N ASP A 185 6.78 -12.63 22.42
CA ASP A 185 6.75 -11.18 22.20
C ASP A 185 7.38 -10.73 20.88
N SER A 186 7.68 -11.65 19.97
CA SER A 186 8.17 -11.30 18.62
C SER A 186 7.03 -10.96 17.64
N SER A 187 5.88 -10.46 18.16
CA SER A 187 4.97 -9.61 17.36
C SER A 187 5.56 -8.20 17.12
N GLU A 188 6.70 -7.89 17.73
CA GLU A 188 7.57 -6.75 17.42
C GLU A 188 8.95 -7.20 16.89
N THR A 189 9.01 -8.14 15.95
CA THR A 189 9.98 -7.93 14.89
C THR A 189 9.44 -6.74 14.14
N THR A 190 10.05 -5.60 14.32
CA THR A 190 10.04 -4.53 13.34
C THR A 190 10.44 -5.17 12.00
N GLU A 191 9.45 -5.76 11.28
CA GLU A 191 9.46 -5.59 9.84
C GLU A 191 9.65 -4.09 9.71
N SER A 192 10.77 -3.63 9.20
CA SER A 192 10.86 -2.26 8.75
C SER A 192 9.74 -2.17 7.72
N LYS A 193 8.57 -1.66 8.19
CA LYS A 193 7.45 -1.33 7.33
C LYS A 193 8.09 -0.60 6.17
N PRO A 194 7.83 -0.99 4.92
CA PRO A 194 8.44 -0.29 3.82
C PRO A 194 8.23 1.21 4.05
N PRO A 195 9.27 2.03 3.88
CA PRO A 195 9.21 3.43 4.26
C PRO A 195 8.04 4.11 3.56
N THR A 196 7.27 4.85 4.35
CA THR A 196 6.10 5.58 3.86
C THR A 196 6.55 6.94 3.32
N ILE A 197 6.08 7.29 2.13
CA ILE A 197 6.45 8.53 1.44
C ILE A 197 5.27 9.50 1.44
N ALA A 198 5.53 10.77 1.70
CA ALA A 198 4.58 11.84 1.46
C ALA A 198 5.16 12.82 0.43
N VAL A 199 4.40 13.14 -0.62
CA VAL A 199 4.74 14.18 -1.59
C VAL A 199 3.96 15.43 -1.23
N MET A 200 4.65 16.48 -0.81
CA MET A 200 4.03 17.76 -0.47
C MET A 200 3.66 18.53 -1.73
N PRO A 201 2.62 19.39 -1.67
CA PRO A 201 2.31 20.28 -2.77
C PRO A 201 3.54 21.09 -3.19
N PHE A 202 3.94 21.02 -4.43
CA PHE A 202 5.09 21.77 -4.94
C PHE A 202 4.78 23.27 -4.92
N LYS A 203 5.80 24.06 -4.63
CA LYS A 203 5.65 25.53 -4.59
C LYS A 203 5.60 26.09 -6.00
N ASN A 204 4.60 26.91 -6.29
CA ASN A 204 4.54 27.67 -7.52
C ASN A 204 5.55 28.84 -7.45
N MET A 205 6.60 28.75 -8.24
CA MET A 205 7.63 29.81 -8.38
C MET A 205 7.42 30.64 -9.65
N THR A 206 6.29 30.48 -10.30
CA THR A 206 5.86 31.30 -11.42
C THR A 206 5.25 32.59 -10.87
N TYR A 207 5.47 33.72 -11.54
CA TYR A 207 4.89 35.00 -11.12
C TYR A 207 3.38 35.14 -11.43
N ASP A 208 2.76 34.06 -11.89
CA ASP A 208 1.37 33.97 -12.32
C ASP A 208 0.63 33.01 -11.39
N GLU A 209 -0.20 33.56 -10.51
CA GLU A 209 -1.02 32.78 -9.58
C GLU A 209 -2.05 31.92 -10.31
N GLU A 210 -2.47 32.31 -11.53
CA GLU A 210 -3.39 31.53 -12.35
C GLU A 210 -2.80 30.18 -12.81
N GLN A 211 -1.48 29.96 -12.64
CA GLN A 211 -0.82 28.69 -12.93
C GLN A 211 -0.78 27.69 -11.74
N GLU A 212 -1.44 28.01 -10.62
CA GLU A 212 -1.45 27.15 -9.43
C GLU A 212 -2.03 25.75 -9.73
N TYR A 213 -3.09 25.70 -10.54
CA TYR A 213 -3.70 24.44 -10.96
C TYR A 213 -2.72 23.52 -11.71
N PHE A 214 -1.81 24.11 -12.49
CA PHE A 214 -0.79 23.36 -13.21
C PHE A 214 0.22 22.71 -12.25
N VAL A 215 0.70 23.48 -11.28
CA VAL A 215 1.66 22.99 -10.26
C VAL A 215 1.03 21.89 -9.41
N ASP A 216 -0.23 22.06 -9.02
CA ASP A 216 -0.99 21.06 -8.28
C ASP A 216 -1.18 19.78 -9.09
N GLY A 217 -1.51 19.89 -10.37
CA GLY A 217 -1.68 18.74 -11.24
C GLY A 217 -0.39 17.95 -11.45
N VAL A 218 0.74 18.64 -11.71
CA VAL A 218 2.05 17.99 -11.80
C VAL A 218 2.41 17.26 -10.50
N THR A 219 2.10 17.87 -9.35
CA THR A 219 2.34 17.21 -8.05
C THR A 219 1.47 15.96 -7.90
N GLU A 220 0.21 16.03 -8.32
CA GLU A 220 -0.73 14.89 -8.26
C GLU A 220 -0.26 13.74 -9.17
N ASP A 221 0.24 14.04 -10.37
CA ASP A 221 0.81 13.05 -11.28
C ASP A 221 2.05 12.38 -10.68
N ILE A 222 2.92 13.12 -9.98
CA ILE A 222 4.07 12.56 -9.25
C ILE A 222 3.60 11.62 -8.13
N ILE A 223 2.56 12.00 -7.38
CA ILE A 223 1.95 11.12 -6.35
C ILE A 223 1.42 9.84 -6.99
N ALA A 224 0.67 9.95 -8.08
CA ALA A 224 0.10 8.81 -8.80
C ALA A 224 1.20 7.88 -9.32
N ASN A 225 2.24 8.44 -9.94
CA ASN A 225 3.39 7.70 -10.44
C ASN A 225 4.15 6.97 -9.33
N LEU A 226 4.40 7.63 -8.19
CA LEU A 226 5.03 6.98 -7.02
C LEU A 226 4.14 5.91 -6.43
N SER A 227 2.84 6.14 -6.35
CA SER A 227 1.88 5.15 -5.84
C SER A 227 1.78 3.89 -6.71
N SER A 228 2.16 3.95 -7.99
CA SER A 228 2.20 2.79 -8.88
C SER A 228 3.26 1.76 -8.52
N TRP A 229 4.25 2.13 -7.68
CA TRP A 229 5.23 1.20 -7.16
C TRP A 229 4.64 0.38 -6.01
N LYS A 230 4.70 -0.96 -6.13
CA LYS A 230 4.10 -1.88 -5.13
C LYS A 230 4.93 -2.01 -3.85
N SER A 231 6.13 -1.45 -3.83
CA SER A 231 7.16 -1.72 -2.82
C SER A 231 7.05 -0.86 -1.56
N PHE A 232 6.35 0.26 -1.62
CA PHE A 232 6.20 1.19 -0.49
C PHE A 232 4.85 1.93 -0.53
N PRO A 233 4.28 2.29 0.64
CA PRO A 233 3.08 3.11 0.72
C PRO A 233 3.39 4.59 0.43
N VAL A 234 2.45 5.24 -0.26
CA VAL A 234 2.48 6.69 -0.52
C VAL A 234 1.26 7.33 0.14
N ILE A 235 1.48 8.42 0.87
CA ILE A 235 0.41 9.16 1.54
C ILE A 235 -0.46 9.84 0.48
N ALA A 236 -1.77 9.69 0.65
CA ALA A 236 -2.76 10.22 -0.28
C ALA A 236 -2.69 11.75 -0.41
N ARG A 237 -2.97 12.24 -1.62
CA ARG A 237 -3.01 13.65 -1.97
C ARG A 237 -3.79 14.51 -0.96
N ASN A 238 -4.98 14.07 -0.59
CA ASN A 238 -5.85 14.85 0.30
C ASN A 238 -5.20 15.14 1.67
N SER A 239 -4.37 14.22 2.17
CA SER A 239 -3.63 14.43 3.41
C SER A 239 -2.48 15.42 3.24
N THR A 240 -1.69 15.32 2.17
CA THR A 240 -0.55 16.22 1.95
C THR A 240 -0.99 17.62 1.56
N PHE A 241 -2.03 17.75 0.74
CA PHE A 241 -2.56 19.06 0.32
C PHE A 241 -3.28 19.84 1.41
N SER A 242 -3.67 19.20 2.52
CA SER A 242 -4.19 19.92 3.71
C SER A 242 -3.14 20.84 4.36
N PHE A 243 -1.86 20.64 4.04
CA PHE A 243 -0.74 21.46 4.50
C PHE A 243 -0.28 22.50 3.47
N LYS A 244 -0.98 22.64 2.34
CA LYS A 244 -0.61 23.59 1.29
C LYS A 244 -0.53 25.01 1.83
N GLY A 245 0.56 25.72 1.53
CA GLY A 245 0.80 27.10 1.97
C GLY A 245 1.24 27.24 3.44
N GLN A 246 1.41 26.13 4.16
CA GLN A 246 1.91 26.16 5.54
C GLN A 246 3.43 25.94 5.55
N GLU A 247 4.13 26.69 6.40
CA GLU A 247 5.57 26.49 6.65
C GLU A 247 5.74 25.58 7.87
N ILE A 248 5.89 24.28 7.61
CA ILE A 248 6.02 23.23 8.63
C ILE A 248 7.30 22.46 8.33
N LYS A 249 8.03 22.05 9.38
CA LYS A 249 9.23 21.23 9.24
C LYS A 249 8.88 19.83 8.76
N SER A 250 9.77 19.22 7.97
CA SER A 250 9.57 17.87 7.44
C SER A 250 9.44 16.83 8.55
N SER A 251 10.10 17.01 9.71
CA SER A 251 9.95 16.15 10.89
C SER A 251 8.53 16.21 11.50
N GLU A 252 7.93 17.39 11.56
CA GLU A 252 6.55 17.54 12.04
C GLU A 252 5.54 17.00 11.02
N LEU A 253 5.76 17.23 9.73
CA LEU A 253 4.95 16.64 8.65
C LEU A 253 5.01 15.11 8.69
N GLY A 254 6.21 14.53 8.86
CA GLY A 254 6.42 13.10 9.01
C GLY A 254 5.61 12.51 10.15
N GLN A 255 5.60 13.14 11.33
CA GLN A 255 4.80 12.70 12.47
C GLN A 255 3.29 12.78 12.21
N ARG A 256 2.81 13.88 11.62
CA ARG A 256 1.38 14.10 11.35
C ARG A 256 0.83 13.17 10.25
N LEU A 257 1.67 12.86 9.26
CA LEU A 257 1.32 12.04 8.10
C LEU A 257 1.68 10.56 8.28
N GLY A 258 2.50 10.22 9.27
CA GLY A 258 3.07 8.88 9.41
C GLY A 258 4.04 8.54 8.27
N ALA A 259 4.75 9.55 7.74
CA ALA A 259 5.66 9.42 6.62
C ALA A 259 7.13 9.40 7.08
N ASP A 260 7.90 8.45 6.59
CA ASP A 260 9.34 8.34 6.85
C ASP A 260 10.15 9.30 5.98
N TYR A 261 9.66 9.56 4.75
CA TYR A 261 10.29 10.48 3.80
C TYR A 261 9.29 11.50 3.26
N ILE A 262 9.75 12.72 3.11
CA ILE A 262 9.00 13.83 2.53
C ILE A 262 9.63 14.23 1.20
N VAL A 263 8.84 14.22 0.12
CA VAL A 263 9.23 14.80 -1.16
C VAL A 263 8.70 16.23 -1.20
N GLU A 264 9.61 17.17 -1.37
CA GLU A 264 9.31 18.59 -1.50
C GLU A 264 9.80 19.10 -2.85
N GLY A 265 9.17 20.15 -3.38
CA GLY A 265 9.62 20.68 -4.65
C GLY A 265 9.05 22.05 -4.99
N SER A 266 9.48 22.54 -6.15
CA SER A 266 8.97 23.76 -6.74
C SER A 266 8.94 23.67 -8.25
N ILE A 267 7.99 24.38 -8.86
CA ILE A 267 7.82 24.44 -10.30
C ILE A 267 7.82 25.90 -10.72
N ARG A 268 8.56 26.20 -11.79
CA ARG A 268 8.52 27.49 -12.48
C ARG A 268 8.28 27.25 -13.96
N LYS A 269 7.17 27.80 -14.48
CA LYS A 269 6.81 27.77 -15.90
C LYS A 269 7.06 29.14 -16.50
N GLY A 270 7.64 29.19 -17.70
CA GLY A 270 7.88 30.43 -18.44
C GLY A 270 7.82 30.20 -19.95
N GLY A 271 6.65 30.50 -20.55
CA GLY A 271 6.37 30.15 -21.95
C GLY A 271 6.44 28.64 -22.15
N ASN A 272 7.25 28.17 -23.10
CA ASN A 272 7.46 26.74 -23.39
C ASN A 272 8.61 26.11 -22.55
N LYS A 273 9.09 26.77 -21.50
CA LYS A 273 10.12 26.23 -20.61
C LYS A 273 9.56 25.95 -19.23
N ILE A 274 9.98 24.84 -18.66
CA ILE A 274 9.65 24.46 -17.29
C ILE A 274 10.92 24.13 -16.52
N ARG A 275 10.95 24.59 -15.28
CA ARG A 275 11.95 24.18 -14.28
C ARG A 275 11.25 23.49 -13.13
N ILE A 276 11.63 22.26 -12.87
CA ILE A 276 11.18 21.49 -11.71
C ILE A 276 12.39 21.27 -10.81
N SER A 277 12.23 21.54 -9.52
CA SER A 277 13.19 21.16 -8.50
C SER A 277 12.47 20.26 -7.51
N ALA A 278 13.08 19.12 -7.19
CA ALA A 278 12.56 18.20 -6.17
C ALA A 278 13.69 17.80 -5.21
N SER A 279 13.32 17.57 -3.97
CA SER A 279 14.19 17.07 -2.91
C SER A 279 13.48 16.00 -2.09
N LEU A 280 14.26 15.05 -1.58
CA LEU A 280 13.83 14.02 -0.66
C LEU A 280 14.45 14.32 0.71
N VAL A 281 13.62 14.39 1.73
CA VAL A 281 14.01 14.71 3.11
C VAL A 281 13.64 13.53 4.00
N ASP A 282 14.58 13.07 4.83
CA ASP A 282 14.28 12.13 5.91
C ASP A 282 13.50 12.89 7.00
N SER A 283 12.34 12.40 7.36
CA SER A 283 11.47 13.06 8.33
C SER A 283 11.94 12.91 9.78
N LYS A 284 12.93 12.07 10.08
CA LYS A 284 13.41 11.84 11.45
C LYS A 284 14.31 12.98 11.93
N ASP A 285 15.13 13.52 11.04
CA ASP A 285 16.18 14.48 11.38
C ASP A 285 16.21 15.72 10.47
N ASP A 286 15.21 15.88 9.59
CA ASP A 286 15.11 16.95 8.60
C ASP A 286 16.31 16.98 7.61
N GLN A 287 17.02 15.85 7.43
CA GLN A 287 18.14 15.78 6.51
C GLN A 287 17.68 15.60 5.07
N GLN A 288 18.19 16.46 4.17
CA GLN A 288 17.98 16.32 2.75
C GLN A 288 18.85 15.17 2.20
N VAL A 289 18.20 14.04 1.88
CA VAL A 289 18.86 12.84 1.35
C VAL A 289 19.24 13.02 -0.11
N TRP A 290 18.43 13.79 -0.86
CA TRP A 290 18.61 13.98 -2.29
C TRP A 290 17.95 15.27 -2.75
N SER A 291 18.51 15.84 -3.83
CA SER A 291 17.92 16.98 -4.54
C SER A 291 18.36 16.99 -5.99
N LYS A 292 17.44 17.30 -6.88
CA LYS A 292 17.73 17.44 -8.30
C LYS A 292 16.87 18.53 -8.94
N ARG A 293 17.36 19.09 -10.03
CA ARG A 293 16.69 20.10 -10.83
C ARG A 293 16.67 19.67 -12.29
N TRP A 294 15.50 19.85 -12.91
CA TRP A 294 15.28 19.63 -14.32
C TRP A 294 14.93 20.96 -14.99
N ASP A 295 15.60 21.26 -16.08
CA ASP A 295 15.32 22.39 -16.98
C ASP A 295 14.96 21.77 -18.34
N ARG A 296 13.69 21.83 -18.75
CA ARG A 296 13.16 21.13 -19.93
C ARG A 296 12.20 22.02 -20.73
N SER A 297 11.83 21.55 -21.93
CA SER A 297 10.63 22.04 -22.62
C SER A 297 9.37 21.60 -21.87
N LEU A 298 8.30 22.38 -22.00
CA LEU A 298 6.99 21.97 -21.47
C LEU A 298 6.50 20.69 -22.14
N ASP A 299 6.90 20.43 -23.37
CA ASP A 299 6.55 19.23 -24.12
C ASP A 299 7.10 17.94 -23.45
N ASP A 300 8.21 18.07 -22.68
CA ASP A 300 8.87 16.95 -21.99
C ASP A 300 8.32 16.74 -20.56
N ILE A 301 7.21 17.40 -20.16
CA ILE A 301 6.74 17.41 -18.78
C ILE A 301 6.45 16.00 -18.23
N PHE A 302 5.87 15.14 -19.04
CA PHE A 302 5.53 13.76 -18.63
C PHE A 302 6.77 12.90 -18.42
N GLU A 303 7.82 13.11 -19.22
CA GLU A 303 9.12 12.45 -19.02
C GLU A 303 9.77 12.89 -17.71
N VAL A 304 9.67 14.19 -17.39
CA VAL A 304 10.22 14.72 -16.13
C VAL A 304 9.48 14.19 -14.91
N GLN A 305 8.14 14.09 -14.97
CA GLN A 305 7.34 13.48 -13.90
C GLN A 305 7.75 12.03 -13.65
N ASP A 306 7.99 11.27 -14.72
CA ASP A 306 8.47 9.89 -14.66
C ASP A 306 9.89 9.82 -14.08
N GLU A 307 10.81 10.69 -14.52
CA GLU A 307 12.18 10.75 -13.99
C GLU A 307 12.19 11.04 -12.46
N VAL A 308 11.42 12.05 -12.01
CA VAL A 308 11.29 12.38 -10.58
C VAL A 308 10.83 11.17 -9.79
N SER A 309 9.75 10.55 -10.22
CA SER A 309 9.15 9.40 -9.52
C SER A 309 10.10 8.21 -9.48
N GLN A 310 10.80 7.92 -10.58
CA GLN A 310 11.75 6.80 -10.66
C GLN A 310 12.98 7.04 -9.78
N GLU A 311 13.52 8.25 -9.76
CA GLU A 311 14.67 8.57 -8.93
C GLU A 311 14.32 8.48 -7.44
N VAL A 312 13.20 9.08 -7.02
CA VAL A 312 12.73 9.00 -5.64
C VAL A 312 12.51 7.54 -5.21
N ALA A 313 11.81 6.75 -6.03
CA ALA A 313 11.56 5.34 -5.73
C ALA A 313 12.87 4.52 -5.59
N THR A 314 13.84 4.76 -6.48
CA THR A 314 15.13 4.06 -6.47
C THR A 314 15.99 4.42 -5.25
N LEU A 315 15.92 5.65 -4.78
CA LEU A 315 16.64 6.10 -3.59
C LEU A 315 16.08 5.49 -2.30
N ILE A 316 14.76 5.47 -2.19
CA ILE A 316 14.07 4.95 -0.99
C ILE A 316 14.15 3.43 -0.93
N PHE A 317 14.13 2.78 -2.07
CA PHE A 317 14.18 1.32 -2.17
C PHE A 317 15.24 0.87 -3.19
N PRO A 318 16.53 0.84 -2.81
CA PRO A 318 17.63 0.50 -3.71
C PRO A 318 17.48 -0.85 -4.43
N ALA A 319 16.69 -1.79 -3.85
CA ALA A 319 16.37 -3.08 -4.47
C ALA A 319 15.53 -2.94 -5.76
N LEU A 320 14.99 -1.75 -6.06
CA LEU A 320 14.26 -1.46 -7.31
C LEU A 320 15.18 -1.12 -8.49
N LYS A 321 16.48 -0.91 -8.24
CA LYS A 321 17.46 -0.67 -9.31
C LYS A 321 17.45 -1.84 -10.32
N GLY A 322 16.90 -1.60 -11.50
CA GLY A 322 16.78 -2.60 -12.56
C GLY A 322 15.43 -3.35 -12.64
N LYS A 323 14.48 -3.07 -11.73
CA LYS A 323 13.16 -3.72 -11.74
C LYS A 323 12.07 -2.80 -12.31
N GLU A 324 12.23 -2.35 -13.54
CA GLU A 324 11.15 -1.61 -14.25
C GLU A 324 9.83 -2.40 -14.34
N HIS A 325 9.89 -3.73 -14.17
CA HIS A 325 8.73 -4.61 -14.25
C HIS A 325 7.75 -4.51 -13.07
N GLU A 326 8.13 -3.86 -11.97
CA GLU A 326 7.23 -3.66 -10.81
C GLU A 326 6.38 -2.39 -10.93
N ARG A 327 6.67 -1.53 -11.90
CA ARG A 327 5.91 -0.31 -12.18
C ARG A 327 4.83 -0.57 -13.22
N ILE A 328 3.60 -0.26 -12.86
CA ILE A 328 2.50 -0.24 -13.83
C ILE A 328 2.49 1.13 -14.49
N ARG A 329 2.76 1.16 -15.79
CA ARG A 329 2.70 2.38 -16.59
C ARG A 329 1.27 2.61 -17.08
N THR A 330 0.73 3.79 -16.77
CA THR A 330 -0.48 4.32 -17.39
C THR A 330 -0.15 5.03 -18.68
N LYS A 331 -1.15 5.19 -19.55
CA LYS A 331 -1.01 5.89 -20.83
C LYS A 331 -0.88 7.39 -20.58
N SER A 332 0.24 8.00 -21.01
CA SER A 332 0.43 9.45 -20.91
C SER A 332 -0.50 10.20 -21.88
N PRO A 333 -0.92 11.44 -21.55
CA PRO A 333 -1.70 12.28 -22.45
C PRO A 333 -0.98 12.54 -23.77
N SER A 334 -1.72 12.54 -24.88
CA SER A 334 -1.16 12.81 -26.21
C SER A 334 -1.19 14.30 -26.59
N SER A 335 -1.92 15.12 -25.82
CA SER A 335 -2.12 16.54 -26.08
C SER A 335 -1.97 17.37 -24.80
N LEU A 336 -1.01 18.30 -24.79
CA LEU A 336 -0.82 19.24 -23.68
C LEU A 336 -2.06 20.13 -23.48
N SER A 337 -2.75 20.53 -24.56
CA SER A 337 -3.96 21.35 -24.46
C SER A 337 -5.13 20.57 -23.84
N ALA A 338 -5.28 19.29 -24.17
CA ALA A 338 -6.26 18.42 -23.53
C ALA A 338 -5.95 18.24 -22.05
N TRP A 339 -4.69 17.97 -21.72
CA TRP A 339 -4.21 17.82 -20.35
C TRP A 339 -4.39 19.11 -19.54
N ASP A 340 -4.14 20.29 -20.09
CA ASP A 340 -4.37 21.59 -19.44
C ASP A 340 -5.86 21.79 -19.07
N ASN A 341 -6.80 21.46 -19.99
CA ASN A 341 -8.24 21.49 -19.70
C ASN A 341 -8.61 20.48 -18.58
N TYR A 342 -8.04 19.30 -18.62
CA TYR A 342 -8.22 18.30 -17.55
C TYR A 342 -7.73 18.83 -16.20
N LEU A 343 -6.53 19.44 -16.12
CA LEU A 343 -6.00 19.99 -14.88
C LEU A 343 -6.86 21.13 -14.32
N LYS A 344 -7.41 22.00 -15.17
CA LYS A 344 -8.37 23.04 -14.76
C LYS A 344 -9.64 22.42 -14.17
N ALA A 345 -10.20 21.41 -14.84
CA ALA A 345 -11.36 20.68 -14.33
C ALA A 345 -11.05 19.99 -12.98
N LEU A 346 -9.86 19.39 -12.84
CA LEU A 346 -9.39 18.77 -11.60
C LEU A 346 -9.27 19.77 -10.46
N ALA A 347 -8.78 20.99 -10.73
CA ALA A 347 -8.72 22.06 -9.74
C ALA A 347 -10.12 22.44 -9.23
N ILE A 348 -11.09 22.62 -10.13
CA ILE A 348 -12.50 22.89 -9.77
C ILE A 348 -13.06 21.72 -8.94
N TYR A 349 -12.83 20.48 -9.36
CA TYR A 349 -13.27 19.28 -8.62
C TYR A 349 -12.73 19.27 -7.19
N ASN A 350 -11.44 19.51 -7.01
CA ASN A 350 -10.78 19.50 -5.71
C ASN A 350 -11.25 20.63 -4.77
N GLN A 351 -11.57 21.81 -5.32
CA GLN A 351 -12.11 22.94 -4.54
C GLN A 351 -13.55 22.72 -4.09
N THR A 352 -14.36 22.05 -4.90
CA THR A 352 -15.81 21.93 -4.68
C THR A 352 -16.22 20.61 -4.01
N TRP A 353 -15.31 19.66 -3.84
CA TRP A 353 -15.62 18.35 -3.22
C TRP A 353 -15.74 18.39 -1.70
N ALA A 354 -15.38 19.48 -1.04
CA ALA A 354 -15.30 19.56 0.43
C ALA A 354 -16.66 19.52 1.18
N GLY A 355 -17.76 19.18 0.52
CA GLY A 355 -19.05 18.86 1.13
C GLY A 355 -20.19 19.83 0.85
N ASP A 356 -19.92 20.92 0.17
CA ASP A 356 -20.95 21.86 -0.28
C ASP A 356 -21.37 21.54 -1.72
N ASP A 357 -22.66 21.72 -2.01
CA ASP A 357 -23.17 21.59 -3.37
C ASP A 357 -22.45 22.63 -4.23
N PRO A 358 -21.69 22.22 -5.26
CA PRO A 358 -20.94 23.18 -6.07
C PRO A 358 -21.93 24.18 -6.70
N ASP A 359 -21.55 25.44 -6.69
CA ASP A 359 -22.22 26.49 -7.45
C ASP A 359 -22.54 25.99 -8.87
N GLU A 360 -23.75 26.23 -9.34
CA GLU A 360 -24.21 25.79 -10.67
C GLU A 360 -23.25 26.23 -11.78
N VAL A 361 -22.61 27.39 -11.62
CA VAL A 361 -21.62 27.94 -12.56
C VAL A 361 -20.35 27.10 -12.58
N ALA A 362 -19.77 26.80 -11.40
CA ALA A 362 -18.57 25.97 -11.27
C ALA A 362 -18.81 24.54 -11.78
N ASN A 363 -20.01 24.01 -11.57
CA ASN A 363 -20.38 22.69 -12.05
C ASN A 363 -20.49 22.67 -13.59
N LYS A 364 -21.04 23.71 -14.19
CA LYS A 364 -21.12 23.86 -15.65
C LYS A 364 -19.72 23.96 -16.27
N GLU A 365 -18.87 24.84 -15.74
CA GLU A 365 -17.49 25.01 -16.20
C GLU A 365 -16.68 23.71 -16.11
N PHE A 366 -16.83 22.97 -15.01
CA PHE A 366 -16.20 21.66 -14.83
C PHE A 366 -16.52 20.70 -15.97
N PHE A 367 -17.81 20.56 -16.32
CA PHE A 367 -18.22 19.65 -17.40
C PHE A 367 -17.74 20.13 -18.76
N GLU A 368 -17.78 21.45 -19.05
CA GLU A 368 -17.25 22.03 -20.27
C GLU A 368 -15.75 21.76 -20.46
N LEU A 369 -14.96 21.90 -19.38
CA LEU A 369 -13.52 21.61 -19.41
C LEU A 369 -13.25 20.11 -19.64
N CYS A 370 -13.99 19.22 -18.98
CA CYS A 370 -13.88 17.78 -19.23
C CYS A 370 -14.23 17.44 -20.70
N ASP A 371 -15.30 18.02 -21.24
CA ASP A 371 -15.74 17.76 -22.61
C ASP A 371 -14.74 18.31 -23.63
N ASN A 372 -14.15 19.48 -23.39
CA ASN A 372 -13.07 20.03 -24.21
C ASN A 372 -11.81 19.14 -24.18
N ALA A 373 -11.42 18.67 -23.00
CA ALA A 373 -10.29 17.75 -22.87
C ALA A 373 -10.51 16.46 -23.68
N ILE A 374 -11.69 15.85 -23.56
CA ILE A 374 -12.09 14.65 -24.30
C ILE A 374 -12.17 14.90 -25.81
N ALA A 375 -12.66 16.08 -26.24
CA ALA A 375 -12.74 16.42 -27.65
C ALA A 375 -11.36 16.60 -28.29
N MET A 376 -10.38 17.16 -27.55
CA MET A 376 -9.00 17.36 -27.99
C MET A 376 -8.16 16.08 -27.94
N ASP A 377 -8.39 15.21 -26.95
CA ASP A 377 -7.76 13.90 -26.81
C ASP A 377 -8.80 12.85 -26.37
N PRO A 378 -9.45 12.16 -27.32
CA PRO A 378 -10.44 11.14 -27.02
C PRO A 378 -9.89 9.91 -26.27
N ASP A 379 -8.58 9.78 -26.16
CA ASP A 379 -7.88 8.72 -25.45
C ASP A 379 -7.33 9.19 -24.09
N LEU A 380 -7.62 10.42 -23.66
CA LEU A 380 -7.26 10.92 -22.33
C LEU A 380 -8.14 10.26 -21.26
N CYS A 381 -7.69 9.11 -20.74
CA CYS A 381 -8.39 8.29 -19.77
C CYS A 381 -8.84 9.09 -18.52
N ASP A 382 -7.95 9.92 -17.98
CA ASP A 382 -8.17 10.66 -16.73
C ASP A 382 -9.30 11.68 -16.83
N ALA A 383 -9.56 12.26 -18.01
CA ALA A 383 -10.69 13.16 -18.22
C ALA A 383 -12.04 12.42 -18.08
N TYR A 384 -12.13 11.18 -18.60
CA TYR A 384 -13.32 10.35 -18.40
C TYR A 384 -13.48 9.93 -16.94
N VAL A 385 -12.39 9.54 -16.29
CA VAL A 385 -12.38 9.20 -14.84
C VAL A 385 -12.88 10.37 -14.02
N LEU A 386 -12.34 11.55 -14.24
CA LEU A 386 -12.71 12.76 -13.50
C LEU A 386 -14.19 13.13 -13.70
N LYS A 387 -14.67 13.08 -14.94
CA LYS A 387 -16.09 13.30 -15.26
C LYS A 387 -16.98 12.24 -14.59
N ALA A 388 -16.59 10.96 -14.62
CA ALA A 388 -17.28 9.87 -13.95
C ALA A 388 -17.35 10.08 -12.43
N ARG A 389 -16.25 10.51 -11.80
CA ARG A 389 -16.23 10.82 -10.34
C ARG A 389 -17.26 11.88 -9.96
N ARG A 390 -17.39 12.96 -10.72
CA ARG A 390 -18.40 14.01 -10.46
C ARG A 390 -19.82 13.46 -10.61
N ILE A 391 -20.10 12.70 -11.68
CA ILE A 391 -21.42 12.07 -11.88
C ILE A 391 -21.74 11.11 -10.75
N TYR A 392 -20.76 10.29 -10.31
CA TYR A 392 -20.95 9.38 -9.18
C TYR A 392 -21.29 10.14 -7.88
N GLY A 393 -20.60 11.24 -7.60
CA GLY A 393 -20.92 12.12 -6.46
C GLY A 393 -22.36 12.65 -6.52
N ASN A 394 -22.80 13.10 -7.69
CA ASN A 394 -24.15 13.64 -7.91
C ASN A 394 -25.28 12.60 -7.63
N LEU A 395 -25.00 11.29 -7.69
CA LEU A 395 -25.98 10.25 -7.34
C LEU A 395 -26.41 10.29 -5.86
N PHE A 396 -25.60 10.89 -4.99
CA PHE A 396 -25.86 10.95 -3.55
C PHE A 396 -26.38 12.32 -3.10
N ILE A 397 -26.45 13.31 -3.99
CA ILE A 397 -26.94 14.65 -3.69
C ILE A 397 -28.46 14.71 -3.97
N SER A 398 -29.24 15.16 -2.99
CA SER A 398 -30.71 15.11 -3.04
C SER A 398 -31.33 15.91 -4.20
N ILE A 399 -30.75 17.06 -4.56
CA ILE A 399 -31.26 17.90 -5.66
C ILE A 399 -31.17 17.23 -7.04
N HIS A 400 -30.27 16.25 -7.21
CA HIS A 400 -30.08 15.53 -8.47
C HIS A 400 -30.89 14.24 -8.58
N GLN A 401 -31.73 13.92 -7.60
CA GLN A 401 -32.48 12.63 -7.60
C GLN A 401 -33.42 12.48 -8.80
N HIS A 402 -33.93 13.57 -9.36
CA HIS A 402 -34.77 13.54 -10.58
C HIS A 402 -34.02 13.03 -11.82
N LYS A 403 -32.68 13.15 -11.89
CA LYS A 403 -31.81 12.66 -12.96
C LYS A 403 -31.07 11.37 -12.61
N ARG A 404 -31.44 10.71 -11.51
CA ARG A 404 -30.70 9.58 -10.98
C ARG A 404 -30.46 8.47 -12.00
N LYS A 405 -31.49 8.04 -12.71
CA LYS A 405 -31.36 6.96 -13.72
C LYS A 405 -30.47 7.35 -14.89
N GLU A 406 -30.57 8.59 -15.34
CA GLU A 406 -29.71 9.15 -16.39
C GLU A 406 -28.25 9.19 -15.94
N ASN A 407 -28.00 9.68 -14.72
CA ASN A 407 -26.67 9.73 -14.13
C ASN A 407 -26.06 8.34 -13.89
N GLU A 408 -26.87 7.33 -13.51
CA GLU A 408 -26.44 5.94 -13.37
C GLU A 408 -25.95 5.35 -14.70
N LEU A 409 -26.68 5.59 -15.79
CA LEU A 409 -26.28 5.16 -17.13
C LEU A 409 -25.03 5.90 -17.61
N LEU A 410 -25.01 7.23 -17.50
CA LEU A 410 -23.88 8.05 -17.90
C LEU A 410 -22.61 7.68 -17.13
N PHE A 411 -22.73 7.44 -15.81
CA PHE A 411 -21.61 6.99 -14.99
C PHE A 411 -21.04 5.65 -15.49
N HIS A 412 -21.91 4.71 -15.81
CA HIS A 412 -21.48 3.40 -16.33
C HIS A 412 -20.74 3.56 -17.66
N ASP A 413 -21.29 4.33 -18.59
CA ASP A 413 -20.71 4.53 -19.93
C ASP A 413 -19.35 5.23 -19.87
N LEU A 414 -19.22 6.29 -19.06
CA LEU A 414 -17.96 6.99 -18.84
C LEU A 414 -16.91 6.07 -18.20
N SER A 415 -17.32 5.31 -17.18
CA SER A 415 -16.41 4.39 -16.48
C SER A 415 -15.95 3.24 -17.39
N PHE A 416 -16.85 2.69 -18.22
CA PHE A 416 -16.51 1.68 -19.21
C PHE A 416 -15.59 2.23 -20.29
N LYS A 417 -15.83 3.47 -20.76
CA LYS A 417 -14.96 4.12 -21.75
C LYS A 417 -13.56 4.33 -21.19
N ALA A 418 -13.43 4.86 -19.97
CA ALA A 418 -12.14 5.03 -19.29
C ALA A 418 -11.38 3.69 -19.17
N TYR A 419 -12.05 2.64 -18.68
CA TYR A 419 -11.49 1.29 -18.60
C TYR A 419 -11.06 0.74 -19.96
N SER A 420 -11.83 1.02 -21.02
CA SER A 420 -11.53 0.54 -22.38
C SER A 420 -10.31 1.25 -22.99
N ILE A 421 -10.08 2.53 -22.62
CA ILE A 421 -8.91 3.31 -23.05
C ILE A 421 -7.64 2.79 -22.36
N ASP A 422 -7.69 2.66 -21.04
CA ASP A 422 -6.54 2.18 -20.26
C ASP A 422 -6.98 1.22 -19.14
N PRO A 423 -6.98 -0.11 -19.40
CA PRO A 423 -7.31 -1.12 -18.40
C PRO A 423 -6.24 -1.28 -17.30
N ASN A 424 -5.09 -0.59 -17.42
CA ASN A 424 -4.03 -0.54 -16.42
C ASN A 424 -4.12 0.73 -15.55
N ASN A 425 -5.00 1.67 -15.85
CA ASN A 425 -5.25 2.82 -14.97
C ASN A 425 -6.12 2.37 -13.78
N PRO A 426 -5.57 2.37 -12.53
CA PRO A 426 -6.27 1.84 -11.36
C PRO A 426 -7.55 2.60 -11.04
N GLU A 427 -7.60 3.92 -11.33
CA GLU A 427 -8.78 4.74 -11.10
C GLU A 427 -9.90 4.43 -12.11
N ALA A 428 -9.55 4.21 -13.37
CA ALA A 428 -10.52 3.81 -14.39
C ALA A 428 -11.15 2.45 -14.04
N VAL A 429 -10.33 1.50 -13.59
CA VAL A 429 -10.79 0.18 -13.13
C VAL A 429 -11.67 0.31 -11.88
N ALA A 430 -11.30 1.18 -10.93
CA ALA A 430 -12.10 1.43 -9.72
C ALA A 430 -13.46 2.07 -10.05
N MET A 431 -13.49 3.08 -10.95
CA MET A 431 -14.77 3.67 -11.39
C MET A 431 -15.65 2.64 -12.09
N TYR A 432 -15.07 1.80 -12.94
CA TYR A 432 -15.81 0.73 -13.60
C TYR A 432 -16.34 -0.30 -12.60
N SER A 433 -15.54 -0.67 -11.59
CA SER A 433 -16.01 -1.50 -10.46
C SER A 433 -17.23 -0.90 -9.76
N ARG A 434 -17.17 0.40 -9.42
CA ARG A 434 -18.27 1.10 -8.74
C ARG A 434 -19.58 1.08 -9.55
N SER A 435 -19.50 1.05 -10.88
CA SER A 435 -20.69 1.01 -11.73
C SER A 435 -21.50 -0.28 -11.56
N PHE A 436 -20.84 -1.40 -11.24
CA PHE A 436 -21.53 -2.67 -10.94
C PHE A 436 -22.26 -2.65 -9.59
N ASN A 437 -21.82 -1.82 -8.64
CA ASN A 437 -22.53 -1.63 -7.39
C ASN A 437 -23.95 -1.07 -7.60
N LEU A 438 -24.10 -0.14 -8.53
CA LEU A 438 -25.39 0.45 -8.88
C LEU A 438 -26.33 -0.59 -9.54
N LYS A 439 -25.75 -1.54 -10.25
CA LYS A 439 -26.48 -2.68 -10.87
C LYS A 439 -26.69 -3.85 -9.90
N LYS A 440 -26.15 -3.78 -8.67
CA LYS A 440 -26.14 -4.86 -7.67
C LYS A 440 -25.44 -6.14 -8.17
N ASP A 441 -24.53 -6.01 -9.13
CA ASP A 441 -23.69 -7.11 -9.62
C ASP A 441 -22.40 -7.16 -8.77
N TYR A 442 -22.52 -7.72 -7.58
CA TYR A 442 -21.44 -7.73 -6.60
C TYR A 442 -20.24 -8.60 -7.01
N PRO A 443 -20.41 -9.76 -7.68
CA PRO A 443 -19.28 -10.53 -8.20
C PRO A 443 -18.40 -9.74 -9.18
N GLN A 444 -19.01 -9.03 -10.15
CA GLN A 444 -18.24 -8.19 -11.07
C GLN A 444 -17.61 -7.01 -10.36
N ARG A 445 -18.31 -6.40 -9.41
CA ARG A 445 -17.74 -5.35 -8.57
C ARG A 445 -16.47 -5.83 -7.86
N LEU A 446 -16.52 -6.98 -7.18
CA LEU A 446 -15.37 -7.54 -6.45
C LEU A 446 -14.20 -7.84 -7.40
N LYS A 447 -14.48 -8.41 -8.58
CA LYS A 447 -13.47 -8.70 -9.61
C LYS A 447 -12.69 -7.44 -10.00
N TYR A 448 -13.39 -6.37 -10.38
CA TYR A 448 -12.72 -5.15 -10.83
C TYR A 448 -12.13 -4.34 -9.68
N ALA A 449 -12.73 -4.35 -8.49
CA ALA A 449 -12.12 -3.75 -7.31
C ALA A 449 -10.79 -4.45 -6.96
N ARG A 450 -10.73 -5.78 -7.06
CA ARG A 450 -9.48 -6.54 -6.90
C ARG A 450 -8.45 -6.17 -7.96
N GLN A 451 -8.85 -6.06 -9.23
CA GLN A 451 -7.97 -5.63 -10.30
C GLN A 451 -7.38 -4.23 -10.02
N ALA A 452 -8.20 -3.26 -9.61
CA ALA A 452 -7.74 -1.92 -9.26
C ALA A 452 -6.71 -1.94 -8.11
N LEU A 453 -6.95 -2.77 -7.08
CA LEU A 453 -6.04 -2.96 -5.96
C LEU A 453 -4.72 -3.62 -6.40
N ASP A 454 -4.77 -4.64 -7.28
CA ASP A 454 -3.58 -5.32 -7.78
C ASP A 454 -2.73 -4.40 -8.68
N LEU A 455 -3.38 -3.45 -9.38
CA LEU A 455 -2.72 -2.41 -10.15
C LEU A 455 -2.02 -1.39 -9.24
N ASN A 456 -2.67 -0.94 -8.17
CA ASN A 456 -2.08 0.02 -7.23
C ASN A 456 -2.42 -0.34 -5.77
N PRO A 457 -1.63 -1.23 -5.13
CA PRO A 457 -1.84 -1.63 -3.74
C PRO A 457 -1.61 -0.52 -2.71
N SER A 458 -0.92 0.55 -3.12
CA SER A 458 -0.58 1.71 -2.29
C SER A 458 -1.55 2.88 -2.47
N HIS A 459 -2.62 2.71 -3.25
CA HIS A 459 -3.66 3.72 -3.43
C HIS A 459 -4.78 3.54 -2.39
N ASP A 460 -5.03 4.59 -1.62
CA ASP A 460 -6.05 4.58 -0.55
C ASP A 460 -7.46 4.29 -1.08
N GLY A 461 -7.84 4.91 -2.21
CA GLY A 461 -9.13 4.67 -2.87
C GLY A 461 -9.32 3.23 -3.31
N SER A 462 -8.30 2.57 -3.89
CA SER A 462 -8.38 1.16 -4.31
C SER A 462 -8.54 0.21 -3.13
N ASN A 463 -7.83 0.46 -2.01
CA ASN A 463 -8.01 -0.31 -0.79
C ASN A 463 -9.42 -0.14 -0.21
N ASN A 464 -9.95 1.10 -0.17
CA ASN A 464 -11.31 1.38 0.28
C ASN A 464 -12.36 0.69 -0.61
N ASP A 465 -12.23 0.79 -1.93
CA ASP A 465 -13.18 0.17 -2.87
C ASP A 465 -13.20 -1.35 -2.78
N TYR A 466 -12.04 -1.96 -2.61
CA TYR A 466 -11.94 -3.40 -2.44
C TYR A 466 -12.52 -3.85 -1.09
N GLY A 467 -12.20 -3.14 0.00
CA GLY A 467 -12.83 -3.38 1.30
C GLY A 467 -14.36 -3.29 1.25
N TRP A 468 -14.88 -2.28 0.56
CA TRP A 468 -16.31 -2.11 0.36
C TRP A 468 -16.94 -3.19 -0.52
N ALA A 469 -16.23 -3.67 -1.55
CA ALA A 469 -16.69 -4.80 -2.37
C ALA A 469 -16.73 -6.11 -1.56
N LEU A 470 -15.76 -6.34 -0.68
CA LEU A 470 -15.74 -7.47 0.26
C LEU A 470 -16.94 -7.45 1.23
N CYS A 471 -17.33 -6.26 1.71
CA CYS A 471 -18.53 -6.12 2.54
C CYS A 471 -19.80 -6.63 1.84
N ASN A 472 -19.95 -6.39 0.53
CA ASN A 472 -21.11 -6.90 -0.20
C ASN A 472 -21.12 -8.44 -0.35
N GLU A 473 -19.93 -9.06 -0.31
CA GLU A 473 -19.74 -10.51 -0.32
C GLU A 473 -19.72 -11.11 1.10
N LYS A 474 -20.01 -10.30 2.13
CA LYS A 474 -20.03 -10.68 3.55
C LYS A 474 -18.66 -11.19 4.08
N ARG A 475 -17.56 -10.79 3.47
CA ARG A 475 -16.18 -11.09 3.89
C ARG A 475 -15.68 -9.96 4.80
N PHE A 476 -16.28 -9.85 5.98
CA PHE A 476 -16.17 -8.66 6.82
C PHE A 476 -14.80 -8.48 7.45
N GLU A 477 -14.14 -9.54 7.89
CA GLU A 477 -12.80 -9.47 8.50
C GLU A 477 -11.74 -9.01 7.48
N GLU A 478 -11.84 -9.49 6.26
CA GLU A 478 -10.98 -9.04 5.17
C GLU A 478 -11.29 -7.58 4.79
N ALA A 479 -12.58 -7.21 4.78
CA ALA A 479 -13.00 -5.83 4.51
C ALA A 479 -12.43 -4.86 5.55
N GLU A 480 -12.48 -5.22 6.85
CA GLU A 480 -11.89 -4.42 7.94
C GLU A 480 -10.43 -4.10 7.68
N TYR A 481 -9.63 -5.10 7.31
CA TYR A 481 -8.21 -4.93 7.01
C TYR A 481 -7.97 -3.88 5.90
N TYR A 482 -8.68 -3.97 4.78
CA TYR A 482 -8.47 -3.05 3.65
C TYR A 482 -9.02 -1.64 3.92
N LEU A 483 -10.12 -1.52 4.66
CA LEU A 483 -10.68 -0.22 5.06
C LEU A 483 -9.75 0.51 6.04
N LEU A 484 -9.20 -0.18 7.04
CA LEU A 484 -8.22 0.38 7.96
C LEU A 484 -6.93 0.77 7.22
N LYS A 485 -6.45 -0.08 6.31
CA LYS A 485 -5.29 0.23 5.47
C LYS A 485 -5.50 1.48 4.62
N ALA A 486 -6.69 1.69 4.06
CA ALA A 486 -7.03 2.91 3.32
C ALA A 486 -6.95 4.16 4.21
N MET A 487 -7.41 4.05 5.47
CA MET A 487 -7.33 5.15 6.44
C MET A 487 -5.88 5.47 6.85
N ASP A 488 -5.03 4.45 7.01
CA ASP A 488 -3.61 4.64 7.32
C ASP A 488 -2.87 5.36 6.18
N MET A 489 -3.25 5.08 4.94
CA MET A 489 -2.70 5.76 3.76
C MET A 489 -3.22 7.20 3.58
N ASN A 490 -4.33 7.55 4.21
CA ASN A 490 -4.95 8.88 4.15
C ASN A 490 -5.30 9.39 5.56
N PRO A 491 -4.31 9.63 6.42
CA PRO A 491 -4.54 9.87 7.85
C PRO A 491 -5.35 11.14 8.14
N ILE A 492 -5.28 12.16 7.28
CA ILE A 492 -6.04 13.42 7.45
C ILE A 492 -7.35 13.38 6.67
N GLY A 493 -7.33 12.86 5.44
CA GLY A 493 -8.51 12.72 4.58
C GLY A 493 -9.38 11.50 4.89
N ARG A 494 -9.03 10.69 5.89
CA ARG A 494 -9.68 9.41 6.23
C ARG A 494 -11.17 9.52 6.57
N ARG A 495 -11.66 10.73 6.86
CA ARG A 495 -13.08 10.99 7.19
C ARG A 495 -14.05 10.43 6.14
N SER A 496 -13.68 10.44 4.86
CA SER A 496 -14.49 9.86 3.78
C SER A 496 -14.64 8.34 3.89
N TYR A 497 -13.68 7.65 4.54
CA TYR A 497 -13.67 6.20 4.72
C TYR A 497 -14.24 5.77 6.07
N GLU A 498 -14.06 6.58 7.12
CA GLU A 498 -14.58 6.33 8.47
C GLU A 498 -16.10 6.12 8.47
N GLY A 499 -16.82 6.79 7.57
CA GLY A 499 -18.27 6.66 7.42
C GLY A 499 -18.78 5.25 7.09
N LEU A 500 -17.90 4.35 6.68
CA LEU A 500 -18.22 2.96 6.36
C LEU A 500 -18.11 2.02 7.56
N MET A 501 -17.30 2.38 8.56
CA MET A 501 -17.00 1.51 9.69
C MET A 501 -18.22 1.16 10.56
N PRO A 502 -19.15 2.08 10.86
CA PRO A 502 -20.37 1.70 11.57
C PRO A 502 -21.16 0.61 10.85
N PHE A 503 -21.26 0.67 9.52
CA PHE A 503 -21.98 -0.34 8.74
C PHE A 503 -21.31 -1.70 8.81
N LEU A 504 -19.99 -1.73 8.69
CA LEU A 504 -19.20 -2.95 8.78
C LEU A 504 -19.46 -3.65 10.11
N TYR A 505 -19.31 -2.91 11.23
CA TYR A 505 -19.49 -3.51 12.56
C TYR A 505 -20.94 -3.85 12.89
N MET A 506 -21.92 -3.10 12.38
CA MET A 506 -23.33 -3.53 12.44
C MET A 506 -23.56 -4.84 11.68
N ALA A 507 -22.94 -5.00 10.53
CA ALA A 507 -23.06 -6.24 9.76
C ALA A 507 -22.38 -7.44 10.43
N MET A 508 -21.32 -7.18 11.22
CA MET A 508 -20.64 -8.15 12.08
C MET A 508 -21.37 -8.38 13.43
N ALA A 509 -22.44 -7.66 13.70
CA ALA A 509 -23.16 -7.62 14.99
C ALA A 509 -22.28 -7.17 16.18
N ASP A 510 -21.17 -6.43 15.93
CA ASP A 510 -20.36 -5.81 16.97
C ASP A 510 -20.90 -4.42 17.31
N SER A 511 -21.86 -4.39 18.23
CA SER A 511 -22.54 -3.17 18.65
C SER A 511 -21.61 -2.16 19.34
N ASN A 512 -20.58 -2.63 20.06
CA ASN A 512 -19.64 -1.77 20.78
C ASN A 512 -18.75 -0.98 19.81
N LYS A 513 -18.08 -1.67 18.90
CA LYS A 513 -17.26 -1.01 17.87
C LYS A 513 -18.09 -0.14 16.93
N SER A 514 -19.31 -0.57 16.60
CA SER A 514 -20.21 0.24 15.79
C SER A 514 -20.59 1.55 16.49
N LEU A 515 -20.86 1.51 17.80
CA LEU A 515 -21.17 2.70 18.60
C LEU A 515 -19.97 3.65 18.71
N GLU A 516 -18.76 3.10 18.90
CA GLU A 516 -17.52 3.87 18.94
C GLU A 516 -17.35 4.70 17.66
N TRP A 517 -17.45 4.05 16.51
CA TRP A 517 -17.35 4.75 15.22
C TRP A 517 -18.48 5.76 14.98
N CYS A 518 -19.72 5.43 15.38
CA CYS A 518 -20.82 6.41 15.33
C CYS A 518 -20.53 7.64 16.19
N ASN A 519 -19.91 7.49 17.36
CA ASN A 519 -19.54 8.61 18.23
C ASN A 519 -18.43 9.46 17.61
N ILE A 520 -17.38 8.86 17.08
CA ILE A 520 -16.30 9.56 16.37
C ILE A 520 -16.86 10.44 15.25
N LEU A 521 -17.78 9.91 14.46
CA LEU A 521 -18.39 10.63 13.35
C LEU A 521 -19.37 11.72 13.80
N TYR A 522 -20.11 11.46 14.87
CA TYR A 522 -21.04 12.43 15.46
C TYR A 522 -20.33 13.65 16.03
N ASP A 523 -19.25 13.45 16.77
CA ASP A 523 -18.45 14.53 17.38
C ASP A 523 -17.79 15.44 16.33
N ARG A 524 -17.64 14.94 15.10
CA ARG A 524 -17.11 15.69 13.96
C ARG A 524 -18.17 16.39 13.08
N GLY A 525 -19.42 16.46 13.52
CA GLY A 525 -20.46 17.30 12.92
C GLY A 525 -21.36 16.67 11.86
N SER A 526 -21.44 15.34 11.78
CA SER A 526 -22.36 14.66 10.87
C SER A 526 -23.52 14.04 11.64
N HIS A 527 -24.65 14.76 11.80
CA HIS A 527 -25.61 14.42 12.85
C HIS A 527 -26.82 13.55 12.44
N SER A 528 -27.51 13.88 11.35
CA SER A 528 -28.86 13.39 11.12
C SER A 528 -29.01 11.88 10.87
N ARG A 529 -28.13 11.28 10.07
CA ARG A 529 -28.23 9.83 9.75
C ARG A 529 -27.81 8.91 10.88
N TYR A 530 -26.90 9.38 11.73
CA TYR A 530 -26.32 8.55 12.79
C TYR A 530 -27.26 8.35 13.98
N ASN A 531 -28.25 9.21 14.17
CA ASN A 531 -29.21 9.07 15.27
C ASN A 531 -30.06 7.79 15.12
N GLY A 532 -30.52 7.46 13.91
CA GLY A 532 -31.22 6.20 13.67
C GLY A 532 -30.37 4.95 13.91
N TRP A 533 -29.08 5.01 13.55
CA TRP A 533 -28.14 3.91 13.79
C TRP A 533 -27.83 3.74 15.27
N ARG A 534 -27.56 4.85 15.97
CA ARG A 534 -27.34 4.82 17.43
C ARG A 534 -28.54 4.26 18.16
N ALA A 535 -29.77 4.60 17.75
CA ALA A 535 -30.98 4.05 18.34
C ALA A 535 -31.00 2.53 18.22
N ALA A 536 -30.73 1.97 17.02
CA ALA A 536 -30.66 0.51 16.82
C ALA A 536 -29.54 -0.12 17.65
N ILE A 537 -28.34 0.47 17.65
CA ILE A 537 -27.18 -0.04 18.39
C ILE A 537 -27.47 -0.09 19.89
N TYR A 538 -28.08 0.96 20.48
CA TYR A 538 -28.43 0.96 21.90
C TYR A 538 -29.46 -0.09 22.26
N VAL A 539 -30.39 -0.42 21.34
CA VAL A 539 -31.29 -1.55 21.55
C VAL A 539 -30.51 -2.86 21.68
N HIS A 540 -29.59 -3.12 20.76
CA HIS A 540 -28.75 -4.34 20.80
C HIS A 540 -27.82 -4.37 22.04
N LEU A 541 -27.48 -3.23 22.60
CA LEU A 541 -26.73 -3.12 23.85
C LEU A 541 -27.63 -3.19 25.11
N GLY A 542 -28.96 -3.30 24.97
CA GLY A 542 -29.93 -3.36 26.06
C GLY A 542 -30.25 -2.01 26.71
N ASP A 543 -29.76 -0.88 26.17
CA ASP A 543 -30.01 0.47 26.69
C ASP A 543 -31.20 1.11 25.95
N PHE A 544 -32.38 0.68 26.30
CA PHE A 544 -33.62 1.16 25.67
C PHE A 544 -33.92 2.64 25.93
N GLU A 545 -33.44 3.21 27.04
CA GLU A 545 -33.66 4.63 27.33
C GLU A 545 -32.87 5.52 26.37
N ARG A 546 -31.58 5.25 26.18
CA ARG A 546 -30.80 5.99 25.17
C ARG A 546 -31.30 5.72 23.76
N ALA A 547 -31.71 4.49 23.46
CA ALA A 547 -32.28 4.14 22.16
C ALA A 547 -33.49 5.02 21.79
N LYS A 548 -34.42 5.23 22.72
CA LYS A 548 -35.60 6.09 22.52
C LYS A 548 -35.21 7.55 22.29
N ILE A 549 -34.23 8.07 23.06
CA ILE A 549 -33.72 9.44 22.87
C ILE A 549 -33.20 9.64 21.45
N PHE A 550 -32.41 8.71 20.95
CA PHE A 550 -31.85 8.82 19.60
C PHE A 550 -32.88 8.57 18.50
N LEU A 551 -33.88 7.73 18.73
CA LEU A 551 -34.99 7.56 17.80
C LEU A 551 -35.83 8.83 17.69
N THR A 552 -36.09 9.53 18.83
CA THR A 552 -36.80 10.80 18.81
C THR A 552 -36.05 11.85 17.99
N LYS A 553 -34.73 12.02 18.23
CA LYS A 553 -33.88 12.93 17.45
C LYS A 553 -33.90 12.58 15.94
N PHE A 554 -33.83 11.29 15.60
CA PHE A 554 -33.91 10.85 14.22
C PHE A 554 -35.24 11.24 13.56
N ARG A 555 -36.37 11.06 14.25
CA ARG A 555 -37.70 11.44 13.75
C ARG A 555 -37.87 12.95 13.56
N GLU A 556 -37.25 13.75 14.43
CA GLU A 556 -37.22 15.22 14.29
C GLU A 556 -36.42 15.65 13.05
N GLU A 557 -35.31 14.99 12.77
CA GLU A 557 -34.43 15.31 11.65
C GLU A 557 -34.90 14.73 10.31
N ARG A 558 -35.70 13.65 10.35
CA ARG A 558 -36.21 12.91 9.18
C ARG A 558 -37.71 12.69 9.28
N PRO A 559 -38.51 13.78 9.28
CA PRO A 559 -39.97 13.71 9.47
C PRO A 559 -40.71 12.94 8.37
N GLU A 560 -40.05 12.72 7.21
CA GLU A 560 -40.59 11.92 6.11
C GLU A 560 -40.54 10.40 6.39
N VAL A 561 -39.72 9.95 7.36
CA VAL A 561 -39.60 8.53 7.75
C VAL A 561 -40.51 8.29 8.96
N LYS A 562 -41.79 8.01 8.71
CA LYS A 562 -42.82 7.93 9.74
C LYS A 562 -42.94 6.54 10.36
N THR A 563 -42.73 5.52 9.57
CA THR A 563 -42.89 4.11 9.95
C THR A 563 -41.62 3.31 9.78
N ILE A 564 -41.52 2.14 10.43
CA ILE A 564 -40.42 1.20 10.22
C ILE A 564 -40.34 0.73 8.76
N GLU A 565 -41.50 0.67 8.06
CA GLU A 565 -41.53 0.33 6.63
C GLU A 565 -40.93 1.44 5.77
N ASP A 566 -41.09 2.70 6.14
CA ASP A 566 -40.38 3.81 5.47
C ASP A 566 -38.88 3.74 5.73
N TYR A 567 -38.47 3.40 6.97
CA TYR A 567 -37.06 3.23 7.29
C TYR A 567 -36.42 2.08 6.49
N LYS A 568 -37.14 0.96 6.29
CA LYS A 568 -36.68 -0.14 5.45
C LYS A 568 -36.30 0.26 4.02
N LYS A 569 -36.91 1.32 3.48
CA LYS A 569 -36.63 1.82 2.12
C LYS A 569 -35.30 2.58 2.05
N VAL A 570 -34.89 3.20 3.17
CA VAL A 570 -33.70 4.07 3.27
C VAL A 570 -32.55 3.43 4.03
N ALA A 571 -32.78 2.32 4.72
CA ALA A 571 -31.76 1.61 5.48
C ALA A 571 -30.67 1.04 4.55
N PRO A 572 -29.37 1.17 4.94
CA PRO A 572 -28.26 0.58 4.19
C PRO A 572 -28.38 -0.94 4.07
N SER A 573 -28.25 -1.45 2.84
CA SER A 573 -28.49 -2.88 2.56
C SER A 573 -27.58 -3.83 3.32
N ILE A 574 -26.35 -3.42 3.60
CA ILE A 574 -25.30 -4.25 4.23
C ILE A 574 -25.62 -4.62 5.69
N CYS A 575 -26.24 -3.70 6.43
CA CYS A 575 -26.61 -3.88 7.85
C CYS A 575 -28.10 -3.71 8.10
N LYS A 576 -28.91 -3.85 7.03
CA LYS A 576 -30.34 -3.60 7.07
C LYS A 576 -31.07 -4.43 8.13
N ASP A 577 -30.77 -5.72 8.18
CA ASP A 577 -31.42 -6.64 9.10
C ASP A 577 -31.11 -6.28 10.56
N TYR A 578 -29.86 -5.95 10.87
CA TYR A 578 -29.45 -5.47 12.18
C TYR A 578 -30.21 -4.21 12.59
N LEU A 579 -30.31 -3.23 11.69
CA LEU A 579 -31.00 -1.95 11.98
C LEU A 579 -32.50 -2.15 12.18
N ILE A 580 -33.13 -2.97 11.36
CA ILE A 580 -34.56 -3.25 11.45
C ILE A 580 -34.90 -4.03 12.71
N ASP A 581 -34.10 -5.05 13.06
CA ASP A 581 -34.29 -5.84 14.28
C ASP A 581 -34.22 -4.94 15.51
N GLY A 582 -33.18 -4.10 15.61
CA GLY A 582 -33.04 -3.15 16.72
C GLY A 582 -34.21 -2.16 16.79
N LEU A 583 -34.47 -1.43 15.70
CA LEU A 583 -35.49 -0.37 15.70
C LEU A 583 -36.91 -0.89 15.87
N SER A 584 -37.25 -2.08 15.38
CA SER A 584 -38.58 -2.67 15.52
C SER A 584 -39.01 -2.85 16.99
N GLN A 585 -38.06 -3.01 17.89
CA GLN A 585 -38.32 -3.20 19.32
C GLN A 585 -38.77 -1.91 20.03
N ILE A 586 -38.42 -0.75 19.47
CA ILE A 586 -38.73 0.57 20.09
C ILE A 586 -39.59 1.47 19.21
N TRP A 587 -39.74 1.13 17.91
CA TRP A 587 -40.55 1.89 16.97
C TRP A 587 -42.03 1.58 17.23
N LYS A 588 -42.68 2.45 18.00
CA LYS A 588 -44.14 2.41 18.14
C LYS A 588 -44.73 3.37 17.10
N ASP A 589 -45.62 2.86 16.28
CA ASP A 589 -46.39 3.65 15.32
C ASP A 589 -47.26 4.67 15.97
#